data_1fda61ba367ce1c9d583524426ece97e
#
_entry.id   1fda61ba367ce1c9d583524426ece97e
#
_cell.length_a   1.000
_cell.length_b   1.000
_cell.length_c   1.000
_cell.angle_alpha   90.00
_cell.angle_beta   90.00
_cell.angle_gamma   90.00
#
_symmetry.space_group_name_H-M   'P 1'
#
loop_
_entity.id
_entity.type
_entity.pdbx_description
1 polymer ?
#
loop_
_entity_poly.entity_id
_entity_poly.type
_entity_poly.pdbx_seq_one_letter_code
_entity_poly.pdbx_strand_id
1 'polypeptide(L)'
;MAGTTKYVEYANKDVVDKLAIMSYSQFQEINEIYYREYETENQDTSTDPKWNKKNQFTAITELCRNFKKNNYCITNEYNRRDRKEGRRYATDKSLQGLWKIYRNAILRDDSVDFDMKNAHPTILLSLCTQLGITCKNLKRYVEERNDIISEFADKDALSLFPGLGEDDAVRNYVKTDLFISSINYDKQRTTFPKHKRNKKITYEFFIKFGLEILEIQKEFIKKFPQEFAIVKSKGAQNLGGRLMSYIGCKYEDILLKRIEDGGIKPNVLMYDGFLMTGKDIDKDDIIEKCNEITKDFGVSWDDKIINTDILDYIENLDVSKNSEINIIQSSCLKIAEELLLTLFKDRLFNCNETHYFKSERGWLQSKESIFNAVL
;
A
#
# COMPACT_ATOMS: atom_id res chain seq x y z
N MET A 1 -18.54 17.64 -6.40
CA MET A 1 -18.12 16.84 -5.25
C MET A 1 -17.63 15.50 -5.82
N ALA A 2 -16.42 15.07 -5.52
CA ALA A 2 -15.96 13.74 -5.91
C ALA A 2 -16.82 12.72 -5.15
N GLY A 3 -17.56 11.88 -5.88
CA GLY A 3 -18.45 10.91 -5.27
C GLY A 3 -17.68 9.94 -4.38
N THR A 4 -18.17 9.72 -3.18
CA THR A 4 -17.69 8.67 -2.28
C THR A 4 -18.35 7.37 -2.72
N THR A 5 -17.58 6.31 -2.90
CA THR A 5 -18.09 4.97 -3.20
C THR A 5 -17.95 4.10 -1.95
N LYS A 6 -18.97 3.28 -1.69
CA LYS A 6 -18.99 2.37 -0.54
C LYS A 6 -18.78 0.93 -0.99
N TYR A 7 -17.90 0.22 -0.29
CA TYR A 7 -17.65 -1.20 -0.52
C TYR A 7 -17.83 -1.97 0.78
N VAL A 8 -18.29 -3.20 0.64
CA VAL A 8 -18.53 -4.11 1.77
C VAL A 8 -17.36 -5.08 1.82
N GLU A 9 -16.56 -4.95 2.87
CA GLU A 9 -15.42 -5.81 3.15
C GLU A 9 -15.85 -6.95 4.07
N TYR A 10 -15.44 -8.17 3.75
CA TYR A 10 -15.70 -9.38 4.55
C TYR A 10 -14.39 -9.94 5.10
N ALA A 11 -14.47 -10.64 6.21
CA ALA A 11 -13.30 -11.20 6.86
C ALA A 11 -13.60 -12.58 7.46
N ASN A 12 -12.60 -13.45 7.44
CA ASN A 12 -12.70 -14.75 8.08
C ASN A 12 -12.76 -14.61 9.61
N LYS A 13 -13.78 -15.21 10.22
CA LYS A 13 -14.08 -15.09 11.64
C LYS A 13 -12.93 -15.57 12.51
N ASP A 14 -12.41 -16.78 12.24
CA ASP A 14 -11.44 -17.44 13.12
C ASP A 14 -10.10 -16.70 13.12
N VAL A 15 -9.67 -16.19 11.97
CA VAL A 15 -8.47 -15.37 11.82
C VAL A 15 -8.64 -14.02 12.52
N VAL A 16 -9.77 -13.36 12.29
CA VAL A 16 -10.07 -12.06 12.91
C VAL A 16 -10.11 -12.14 14.43
N ASP A 17 -10.74 -13.18 14.98
CA ASP A 17 -10.84 -13.36 16.44
C ASP A 17 -9.46 -13.48 17.10
N LYS A 18 -8.50 -14.13 16.43
CA LYS A 18 -7.12 -14.26 16.91
C LYS A 18 -6.30 -13.00 16.73
N LEU A 19 -6.35 -12.39 15.56
CA LEU A 19 -5.62 -11.16 15.28
C LEU A 19 -6.10 -9.96 16.10
N ALA A 20 -7.39 -9.93 16.50
CA ALA A 20 -7.97 -8.88 17.33
C ALA A 20 -7.33 -8.81 18.75
N ILE A 21 -6.77 -9.92 19.22
CA ILE A 21 -6.17 -10.06 20.55
C ILE A 21 -4.67 -10.41 20.49
N MET A 22 -4.08 -10.45 19.29
CA MET A 22 -2.66 -10.71 19.08
C MET A 22 -1.81 -9.69 19.84
N SER A 23 -0.76 -10.15 20.53
CA SER A 23 0.21 -9.29 21.18
C SER A 23 1.22 -8.71 20.17
N TYR A 24 1.89 -7.61 20.55
CA TYR A 24 2.92 -7.02 19.69
C TYR A 24 4.13 -7.96 19.50
N SER A 25 4.48 -8.78 20.51
CA SER A 25 5.54 -9.78 20.37
C SER A 25 5.20 -10.87 19.36
N GLN A 26 3.96 -11.35 19.35
CA GLN A 26 3.49 -12.30 18.33
C GLN A 26 3.48 -11.70 16.94
N PHE A 27 3.08 -10.43 16.82
CA PHE A 27 3.19 -9.71 15.55
C PHE A 27 4.65 -9.59 15.07
N GLN A 28 5.60 -9.31 15.96
CA GLN A 28 7.03 -9.27 15.62
C GLN A 28 7.53 -10.64 15.17
N GLU A 29 7.17 -11.71 15.86
CA GLU A 29 7.54 -13.08 15.51
C GLU A 29 7.01 -13.49 14.13
N ILE A 30 5.75 -13.20 13.81
CA ILE A 30 5.19 -13.41 12.46
C ILE A 30 6.03 -12.67 11.43
N ASN A 31 6.37 -11.41 11.69
CA ASN A 31 7.14 -10.63 10.73
C ASN A 31 8.59 -11.15 10.57
N GLU A 32 9.22 -11.64 11.61
CA GLU A 32 10.55 -12.24 11.52
C GLU A 32 10.56 -13.52 10.67
N ILE A 33 9.50 -14.31 10.74
CA ILE A 33 9.37 -15.56 9.98
C ILE A 33 8.99 -15.28 8.52
N TYR A 34 7.97 -14.47 8.29
CA TYR A 34 7.31 -14.36 6.98
C TYR A 34 7.61 -13.06 6.22
N TYR A 35 8.21 -12.05 6.87
CA TYR A 35 8.51 -10.76 6.25
C TYR A 35 10.00 -10.52 6.01
N ARG A 36 10.86 -11.52 6.20
CA ARG A 36 12.31 -11.43 5.89
C ARG A 36 12.58 -10.98 4.47
N GLU A 37 11.68 -11.32 3.55
CA GLU A 37 11.75 -10.94 2.12
C GLU A 37 11.61 -9.42 1.88
N TYR A 38 11.04 -8.68 2.84
CA TYR A 38 10.73 -7.25 2.70
C TYR A 38 11.53 -6.36 3.66
N GLU A 39 12.45 -6.93 4.43
CA GLU A 39 13.31 -6.13 5.31
C GLU A 39 14.33 -5.34 4.50
N THR A 40 13.94 -4.13 4.11
CA THR A 40 14.93 -3.08 3.94
C THR A 40 15.31 -2.59 5.35
N GLU A 41 16.61 -2.40 5.61
CA GLU A 41 17.23 -2.02 6.89
C GLU A 41 16.61 -0.80 7.62
N ASN A 42 15.55 -0.20 7.11
CA ASN A 42 14.94 1.05 7.57
C ASN A 42 13.46 0.96 7.92
N GLN A 43 12.84 -0.23 8.04
CA GLN A 43 11.40 -0.33 8.29
C GLN A 43 10.98 0.20 9.68
N ASP A 44 11.83 0.08 10.68
CA ASP A 44 11.54 0.58 12.04
C ASP A 44 11.67 2.10 12.17
N THR A 45 12.40 2.73 11.25
CA THR A 45 12.64 4.20 11.23
C THR A 45 11.88 4.91 10.12
N SER A 46 11.08 4.18 9.32
CA SER A 46 10.31 4.77 8.23
C SER A 46 9.31 5.79 8.78
N THR A 47 9.40 7.02 8.30
CA THR A 47 8.41 8.06 8.58
C THR A 47 7.11 7.83 7.82
N ASP A 48 7.07 6.90 6.85
CA ASP A 48 5.86 6.49 6.16
C ASP A 48 5.02 5.59 7.09
N PRO A 49 3.81 6.03 7.51
CA PRO A 49 2.96 5.26 8.41
C PRO A 49 2.65 3.85 7.92
N LYS A 50 2.63 3.64 6.61
CA LYS A 50 2.35 2.33 6.00
C LYS A 50 3.44 1.30 6.31
N TRP A 51 4.69 1.72 6.46
CA TRP A 51 5.83 0.84 6.66
C TRP A 51 6.29 0.74 8.12
N ASN A 52 5.66 1.52 9.02
CA ASN A 52 5.94 1.46 10.44
C ASN A 52 5.27 0.22 11.06
N LYS A 53 6.09 -0.69 11.61
CA LYS A 53 5.62 -1.94 12.25
C LYS A 53 4.56 -1.68 13.32
N LYS A 54 4.76 -0.70 14.18
CA LYS A 54 3.82 -0.36 15.27
C LYS A 54 2.47 0.13 14.73
N ASN A 55 2.49 0.95 13.68
CA ASN A 55 1.28 1.44 13.04
C ASN A 55 0.53 0.30 12.33
N GLN A 56 1.25 -0.62 11.69
CA GLN A 56 0.61 -1.79 11.06
C GLN A 56 0.00 -2.72 12.12
N PHE A 57 0.69 -3.00 13.21
CA PHE A 57 0.13 -3.77 14.32
C PHE A 57 -1.18 -3.15 14.82
N THR A 58 -1.16 -1.84 15.09
CA THR A 58 -2.36 -1.10 15.51
C THR A 58 -3.46 -1.16 14.46
N ALA A 59 -3.14 -0.97 13.19
CA ALA A 59 -4.12 -1.03 12.11
C ALA A 59 -4.77 -2.42 11.99
N ILE A 60 -3.98 -3.50 12.08
CA ILE A 60 -4.47 -4.88 12.03
C ILE A 60 -5.41 -5.16 13.20
N THR A 61 -4.95 -4.92 14.43
CA THR A 61 -5.71 -5.28 15.62
C THR A 61 -6.99 -4.48 15.75
N GLU A 62 -6.98 -3.19 15.42
CA GLU A 62 -8.18 -2.33 15.44
C GLU A 62 -9.16 -2.68 14.32
N LEU A 63 -8.67 -2.96 13.11
CA LEU A 63 -9.53 -3.42 12.03
C LEU A 63 -10.20 -4.75 12.37
N CYS A 64 -9.45 -5.70 12.93
CA CYS A 64 -10.00 -6.98 13.38
C CYS A 64 -11.04 -6.80 14.49
N ARG A 65 -10.82 -5.92 15.46
CA ARG A 65 -11.83 -5.58 16.48
C ARG A 65 -13.08 -4.96 15.86
N ASN A 66 -12.93 -4.12 14.83
CA ASN A 66 -14.05 -3.54 14.11
C ASN A 66 -14.85 -4.62 13.34
N PHE A 67 -14.17 -5.53 12.65
CA PHE A 67 -14.82 -6.68 12.01
C PHE A 67 -15.60 -7.53 13.02
N LYS A 68 -14.98 -7.89 14.13
CA LYS A 68 -15.64 -8.65 15.20
C LYS A 68 -16.90 -7.97 15.72
N LYS A 69 -16.85 -6.66 15.97
CA LYS A 69 -18.00 -5.85 16.42
C LYS A 69 -19.13 -5.81 15.41
N ASN A 70 -18.84 -5.93 14.11
CA ASN A 70 -19.80 -5.83 13.02
C ASN A 70 -20.05 -7.16 12.31
N ASN A 71 -20.01 -8.27 13.03
CA ASN A 71 -20.25 -9.62 12.50
C ASN A 71 -19.38 -9.97 11.29
N TYR A 72 -18.10 -9.58 11.34
CA TYR A 72 -17.07 -9.86 10.33
C TYR A 72 -17.36 -9.27 8.94
N CYS A 73 -18.20 -8.23 8.90
CA CYS A 73 -18.58 -7.52 7.68
C CYS A 73 -18.61 -6.00 7.99
N ILE A 74 -17.82 -5.21 7.27
CA ILE A 74 -17.77 -3.76 7.45
C ILE A 74 -18.00 -3.04 6.12
N THR A 75 -18.60 -1.86 6.19
CA THR A 75 -18.74 -0.99 5.01
C THR A 75 -17.73 0.15 5.11
N ASN A 76 -16.82 0.21 4.14
CA ASN A 76 -15.84 1.28 4.04
C ASN A 76 -16.18 2.24 2.91
N GLU A 77 -15.95 3.51 3.15
CA GLU A 77 -16.03 4.56 2.14
C GLU A 77 -14.65 4.74 1.50
N TYR A 78 -14.66 4.88 0.18
CA TYR A 78 -13.46 5.15 -0.60
C TYR A 78 -13.59 6.46 -1.34
N ASN A 79 -12.60 7.31 -1.22
CA ASN A 79 -12.55 8.58 -1.92
C ASN A 79 -11.12 8.90 -2.40
N ARG A 80 -10.99 9.99 -3.14
CA ARG A 80 -9.70 10.45 -3.65
C ARG A 80 -8.94 11.34 -2.66
N ARG A 81 -9.38 11.37 -1.38
CA ARG A 81 -8.87 12.27 -0.35
C ARG A 81 -8.88 13.72 -0.86
N ASP A 82 -7.79 14.46 -0.67
CA ASP A 82 -7.66 15.86 -1.12
C ASP A 82 -7.38 16.01 -2.62
N ARG A 83 -7.56 14.93 -3.40
CA ARG A 83 -7.29 14.92 -4.84
C ARG A 83 -8.60 14.87 -5.61
N LYS A 84 -8.74 15.71 -6.64
CA LYS A 84 -9.90 15.66 -7.53
C LYS A 84 -9.91 14.37 -8.37
N GLU A 85 -8.76 13.81 -8.64
CA GLU A 85 -8.52 12.66 -9.50
C GLU A 85 -7.40 11.77 -8.92
N GLY A 86 -7.30 10.55 -9.41
CA GLY A 86 -6.32 9.56 -9.00
C GLY A 86 -6.93 8.42 -8.19
N ARG A 87 -6.09 7.61 -7.58
CA ARG A 87 -6.51 6.42 -6.83
C ARG A 87 -7.48 6.74 -5.72
N ARG A 88 -8.46 5.88 -5.52
CA ARG A 88 -9.37 5.91 -4.38
C ARG A 88 -8.74 5.17 -3.19
N TYR A 89 -8.89 5.76 -2.01
CA TYR A 89 -8.39 5.22 -0.75
C TYR A 89 -9.54 5.10 0.23
N ALA A 90 -9.52 4.06 1.03
CA ALA A 90 -10.44 3.95 2.16
C ALA A 90 -10.28 5.15 3.09
N THR A 91 -11.39 5.66 3.60
CA THR A 91 -11.41 6.80 4.55
C THR A 91 -11.02 6.35 5.94
N ASP A 92 -11.37 5.12 6.28
CA ASP A 92 -11.08 4.49 7.56
C ASP A 92 -10.11 3.31 7.40
N LYS A 93 -9.88 2.59 8.50
CA LYS A 93 -9.10 1.35 8.47
C LYS A 93 -9.81 0.31 7.63
N SER A 94 -9.08 -0.25 6.68
CA SER A 94 -9.57 -1.12 5.62
C SER A 94 -8.52 -2.15 5.27
N LEU A 95 -8.94 -3.25 4.68
CA LEU A 95 -8.05 -4.27 4.12
C LEU A 95 -7.07 -3.70 3.09
N GLN A 96 -7.44 -2.61 2.37
CA GLN A 96 -6.55 -1.90 1.45
C GLN A 96 -5.26 -1.39 2.12
N GLY A 97 -5.34 -0.94 3.37
CA GLY A 97 -4.24 -0.34 4.12
C GLY A 97 -3.32 -1.34 4.81
N LEU A 98 -3.72 -2.60 4.91
CA LEU A 98 -2.93 -3.62 5.60
C LEU A 98 -1.78 -4.15 4.74
N TRP A 99 -0.74 -4.64 5.39
CA TRP A 99 0.28 -5.44 4.74
C TRP A 99 -0.34 -6.70 4.11
N LYS A 100 0.16 -7.05 2.92
CA LYS A 100 -0.40 -8.13 2.09
C LYS A 100 -0.61 -9.43 2.85
N ILE A 101 0.37 -9.84 3.64
CA ILE A 101 0.35 -11.09 4.40
C ILE A 101 -0.83 -11.17 5.39
N TYR A 102 -1.09 -10.09 6.15
CA TYR A 102 -2.22 -10.04 7.09
C TYR A 102 -3.56 -9.88 6.38
N ARG A 103 -3.60 -9.07 5.31
CA ARG A 103 -4.79 -8.95 4.47
C ARG A 103 -5.20 -10.30 3.88
N ASN A 104 -4.24 -11.02 3.33
CA ASN A 104 -4.48 -12.33 2.74
C ASN A 104 -4.95 -13.34 3.79
N ALA A 105 -4.36 -13.37 4.98
CA ALA A 105 -4.80 -14.23 6.07
C ALA A 105 -6.24 -13.92 6.50
N ILE A 106 -6.61 -12.64 6.62
CA ILE A 106 -7.97 -12.22 6.98
C ILE A 106 -8.99 -12.64 5.92
N LEU A 107 -8.62 -12.62 4.66
CA LEU A 107 -9.49 -12.99 3.53
C LEU A 107 -9.57 -14.50 3.33
N ARG A 108 -8.50 -15.25 3.61
CA ARG A 108 -8.36 -16.69 3.34
C ARG A 108 -8.65 -17.04 1.87
N ASP A 109 -9.09 -18.31 1.68
CA ASP A 109 -9.33 -18.90 0.37
C ASP A 109 -10.66 -18.46 -0.28
N ASP A 110 -11.51 -17.76 0.47
CA ASP A 110 -12.81 -17.28 -0.02
C ASP A 110 -12.70 -15.99 -0.86
N SER A 111 -11.49 -15.57 -1.22
CA SER A 111 -11.28 -14.30 -1.93
C SER A 111 -10.34 -14.46 -3.13
N VAL A 112 -10.55 -13.60 -4.11
CA VAL A 112 -9.71 -13.51 -5.32
C VAL A 112 -9.17 -12.09 -5.46
N ASP A 113 -7.87 -11.97 -5.73
CA ASP A 113 -7.16 -10.71 -5.97
C ASP A 113 -6.97 -10.53 -7.48
N PHE A 114 -7.80 -9.68 -8.09
CA PHE A 114 -7.72 -9.32 -9.51
C PHE A 114 -6.84 -8.08 -9.70
N ASP A 115 -5.88 -8.17 -10.61
CA ASP A 115 -4.86 -7.13 -10.80
C ASP A 115 -4.57 -6.86 -12.29
N MET A 116 -4.33 -5.59 -12.60
CA MET A 116 -3.90 -5.21 -13.94
C MET A 116 -2.44 -5.58 -14.16
N LYS A 117 -2.16 -6.42 -15.17
CA LYS A 117 -0.79 -6.75 -15.54
C LYS A 117 -0.03 -5.53 -15.98
N ASN A 118 1.08 -5.22 -15.30
CA ASN A 118 1.97 -4.12 -15.68
C ASN A 118 1.23 -2.77 -15.89
N ALA A 119 0.28 -2.44 -15.01
CA ALA A 119 -0.71 -1.38 -15.17
C ALA A 119 -0.14 -0.04 -15.68
N HIS A 120 0.74 0.60 -14.90
CA HIS A 120 1.28 1.92 -15.26
C HIS A 120 1.99 1.96 -16.61
N PRO A 121 2.95 1.06 -16.92
CA PRO A 121 3.61 1.06 -18.22
C PRO A 121 2.64 0.86 -19.38
N THR A 122 1.66 -0.04 -19.22
CA THR A 122 0.67 -0.35 -20.25
C THR A 122 -0.26 0.85 -20.50
N ILE A 123 -0.76 1.47 -19.45
CA ILE A 123 -1.57 2.69 -19.54
C ILE A 123 -0.78 3.82 -20.23
N LEU A 124 0.49 4.04 -19.83
CA LEU A 124 1.33 5.05 -20.45
C LEU A 124 1.58 4.78 -21.93
N LEU A 125 1.82 3.52 -22.32
CA LEU A 125 1.98 3.10 -23.71
C LEU A 125 0.70 3.38 -24.52
N SER A 126 -0.45 3.01 -23.98
CA SER A 126 -1.75 3.27 -24.61
C SER A 126 -1.97 4.76 -24.86
N LEU A 127 -1.72 5.60 -23.85
CA LEU A 127 -1.84 7.05 -23.97
C LEU A 127 -0.85 7.62 -24.98
N CYS A 128 0.41 7.16 -25.03
CA CYS A 128 1.36 7.57 -26.05
C CYS A 128 0.85 7.23 -27.44
N THR A 129 0.31 6.03 -27.64
CA THR A 129 -0.27 5.60 -28.92
C THR A 129 -1.43 6.49 -29.32
N GLN A 130 -2.39 6.75 -28.44
CA GLN A 130 -3.56 7.61 -28.68
C GLN A 130 -3.16 9.06 -29.01
N LEU A 131 -2.08 9.55 -28.43
CA LEU A 131 -1.57 10.91 -28.63
C LEU A 131 -0.57 11.03 -29.78
N GLY A 132 -0.24 9.94 -30.46
CA GLY A 132 0.76 9.91 -31.55
C GLY A 132 2.20 10.13 -31.07
N ILE A 133 2.50 9.80 -29.83
CA ILE A 133 3.85 9.95 -29.23
C ILE A 133 4.66 8.68 -29.51
N THR A 134 5.83 8.83 -30.11
CA THR A 134 6.74 7.70 -30.35
C THR A 134 7.39 7.25 -29.05
N CYS A 135 7.28 5.94 -28.74
CA CYS A 135 7.75 5.37 -27.47
C CYS A 135 8.22 3.91 -27.65
N LYS A 136 9.28 3.70 -28.41
CA LYS A 136 9.80 2.37 -28.79
C LYS A 136 10.28 1.54 -27.60
N ASN A 137 11.00 2.16 -26.67
CA ASN A 137 11.54 1.45 -25.51
C ASN A 137 10.44 1.17 -24.48
N LEU A 138 9.48 2.08 -24.28
CA LEU A 138 8.30 1.82 -23.46
C LEU A 138 7.48 0.66 -24.04
N LYS A 139 7.27 0.65 -25.36
CA LYS A 139 6.59 -0.45 -26.06
C LYS A 139 7.33 -1.76 -25.83
N ARG A 140 8.63 -1.80 -26.07
CA ARG A 140 9.47 -2.98 -25.82
C ARG A 140 9.35 -3.45 -24.36
N TYR A 141 9.41 -2.55 -23.40
CA TYR A 141 9.27 -2.89 -21.97
C TYR A 141 7.90 -3.51 -21.64
N VAL A 142 6.83 -3.07 -22.29
CA VAL A 142 5.49 -3.63 -22.05
C VAL A 142 5.32 -4.98 -22.73
N GLU A 143 5.74 -5.11 -23.98
CA GLU A 143 5.50 -6.31 -24.82
C GLU A 143 6.51 -7.43 -24.54
N GLU A 144 7.78 -7.09 -24.24
CA GLU A 144 8.90 -8.04 -24.08
C GLU A 144 9.44 -8.05 -22.63
N ARG A 145 8.59 -7.74 -21.65
CA ARG A 145 9.03 -7.53 -20.27
C ARG A 145 9.77 -8.74 -19.68
N ASN A 146 9.30 -9.96 -19.95
CA ASN A 146 9.93 -11.15 -19.42
C ASN A 146 11.31 -11.37 -20.03
N ASP A 147 11.47 -11.11 -21.31
CA ASP A 147 12.77 -11.20 -22.02
C ASP A 147 13.75 -10.15 -21.45
N ILE A 148 13.28 -8.92 -21.24
CA ILE A 148 14.07 -7.88 -20.60
C ILE A 148 14.48 -8.30 -19.17
N ILE A 149 13.58 -8.87 -18.37
CA ILE A 149 13.91 -9.36 -17.03
C ILE A 149 14.99 -10.44 -17.11
N SER A 150 14.88 -11.36 -18.06
CA SER A 150 15.87 -12.45 -18.26
C SER A 150 17.24 -11.94 -18.73
N GLU A 151 17.28 -10.84 -19.51
CA GLU A 151 18.53 -10.18 -19.91
C GLU A 151 19.32 -9.58 -18.72
N PHE A 152 18.63 -9.32 -17.60
CA PHE A 152 19.19 -8.68 -16.41
C PHE A 152 19.29 -9.60 -15.20
N ALA A 153 19.33 -10.91 -15.40
CA ALA A 153 19.63 -11.90 -14.38
C ALA A 153 21.06 -11.65 -13.82
N ASP A 154 21.17 -10.72 -12.89
CA ASP A 154 22.43 -10.24 -12.36
C ASP A 154 22.62 -10.70 -10.90
N LYS A 155 23.86 -11.08 -10.55
CA LYS A 155 24.29 -11.36 -9.18
C LYS A 155 24.00 -10.22 -8.22
N ASP A 156 23.95 -8.99 -8.72
CA ASP A 156 23.57 -7.81 -7.95
C ASP A 156 22.12 -7.88 -7.45
N ALA A 157 21.19 -8.48 -8.21
CA ALA A 157 19.79 -8.63 -7.80
C ALA A 157 19.65 -9.46 -6.53
N LEU A 158 20.32 -10.60 -6.44
CA LEU A 158 20.32 -11.45 -5.25
C LEU A 158 20.90 -10.75 -4.02
N SER A 159 21.97 -9.97 -4.21
CA SER A 159 22.56 -9.20 -3.13
C SER A 159 21.67 -8.08 -2.62
N LEU A 160 20.77 -7.59 -3.48
CA LEU A 160 19.84 -6.50 -3.19
C LEU A 160 18.55 -6.99 -2.52
N PHE A 161 18.16 -8.23 -2.78
CA PHE A 161 16.95 -8.86 -2.25
C PHE A 161 17.29 -10.23 -1.63
N PRO A 162 18.10 -10.25 -0.55
CA PRO A 162 18.44 -11.48 0.14
C PRO A 162 17.15 -12.10 0.72
N GLY A 163 16.89 -13.35 0.40
CA GLY A 163 15.68 -14.05 0.85
C GLY A 163 14.62 -14.27 -0.23
N LEU A 164 14.76 -13.64 -1.40
CA LEU A 164 13.97 -13.99 -2.57
C LEU A 164 14.66 -15.06 -3.40
N GLY A 165 13.86 -15.87 -4.10
CA GLY A 165 14.39 -16.68 -5.20
C GLY A 165 15.01 -15.80 -6.29
N GLU A 166 15.94 -16.38 -7.10
CA GLU A 166 16.69 -15.62 -8.10
C GLU A 166 15.78 -14.85 -9.06
N ASP A 167 14.75 -15.51 -9.60
CA ASP A 167 13.80 -14.90 -10.53
C ASP A 167 13.03 -13.73 -9.91
N ASP A 168 12.60 -13.85 -8.65
CA ASP A 168 11.86 -12.81 -7.95
C ASP A 168 12.75 -11.64 -7.57
N ALA A 169 14.01 -11.89 -7.18
CA ALA A 169 15.00 -10.87 -6.93
C ALA A 169 15.28 -10.03 -8.19
N VAL A 170 15.50 -10.69 -9.34
CA VAL A 170 15.71 -10.01 -10.63
C VAL A 170 14.48 -9.24 -11.05
N ARG A 171 13.29 -9.83 -10.93
CA ARG A 171 12.01 -9.18 -11.26
C ARG A 171 11.79 -7.92 -10.42
N ASN A 172 12.04 -7.99 -9.11
CA ASN A 172 11.95 -6.83 -8.22
C ASN A 172 12.99 -5.77 -8.56
N TYR A 173 14.23 -6.15 -8.83
CA TYR A 173 15.27 -5.23 -9.25
C TYR A 173 14.90 -4.47 -10.52
N VAL A 174 14.47 -5.17 -11.57
CA VAL A 174 14.03 -4.53 -12.82
C VAL A 174 12.85 -3.59 -12.58
N LYS A 175 11.86 -4.01 -11.79
CA LYS A 175 10.65 -3.22 -11.52
C LYS A 175 10.95 -2.00 -10.66
N THR A 176 11.61 -2.18 -9.51
CA THR A 176 11.72 -1.12 -8.49
C THR A 176 12.89 -0.20 -8.72
N ASP A 177 13.99 -0.73 -9.25
CA ASP A 177 15.23 0.00 -9.35
C ASP A 177 15.53 0.51 -10.75
N LEU A 178 15.29 -0.30 -11.76
CA LEU A 178 15.57 0.11 -13.13
C LEU A 178 14.38 0.85 -13.76
N PHE A 179 13.18 0.25 -13.75
CA PHE A 179 12.00 0.85 -14.38
C PHE A 179 11.55 2.13 -13.66
N ILE A 180 11.33 2.07 -12.32
CA ILE A 180 10.89 3.25 -11.56
C ILE A 180 11.91 4.39 -11.66
N SER A 181 13.19 4.07 -11.64
CA SER A 181 14.25 5.05 -11.82
C SER A 181 14.23 5.70 -13.19
N SER A 182 13.95 4.92 -14.25
CA SER A 182 13.86 5.42 -15.62
C SER A 182 12.63 6.33 -15.81
N ILE A 183 11.47 5.93 -15.27
CA ILE A 183 10.23 6.75 -15.29
C ILE A 183 10.41 8.09 -14.57
N ASN A 184 11.21 8.11 -13.51
CA ASN A 184 11.49 9.31 -12.72
C ASN A 184 12.74 10.06 -13.20
N TYR A 185 13.30 9.71 -14.37
CA TYR A 185 14.47 10.39 -14.89
C TYR A 185 14.19 11.87 -15.14
N ASP A 186 15.11 12.72 -14.68
CA ASP A 186 15.06 14.17 -14.81
C ASP A 186 16.43 14.70 -15.26
N LYS A 187 16.47 15.42 -16.37
CA LYS A 187 17.68 15.98 -16.95
C LYS A 187 18.40 16.98 -16.01
N GLN A 188 17.66 17.60 -15.07
CA GLN A 188 18.25 18.55 -14.12
C GLN A 188 19.14 17.85 -13.08
N ARG A 189 18.94 16.56 -12.88
CA ARG A 189 19.85 15.72 -12.09
C ARG A 189 20.90 15.16 -13.06
N THR A 190 22.07 15.72 -13.05
CA THR A 190 23.23 15.37 -13.90
C THR A 190 23.71 13.91 -13.79
N THR A 191 23.04 13.10 -13.01
CA THR A 191 23.24 11.67 -12.90
C THR A 191 21.90 10.99 -13.12
N PHE A 192 21.87 9.97 -13.96
CA PHE A 192 20.78 9.00 -14.03
C PHE A 192 20.29 8.70 -12.63
N PRO A 193 18.97 8.61 -12.36
CA PRO A 193 18.49 8.46 -11.02
C PRO A 193 19.31 7.37 -10.34
N LYS A 194 20.01 7.77 -9.32
CA LYS A 194 20.70 6.82 -8.52
C LYS A 194 19.60 5.95 -7.92
N HIS A 195 19.73 4.67 -8.10
CA HIS A 195 19.09 3.69 -7.28
C HIS A 195 18.99 4.23 -5.83
N LYS A 196 17.98 3.85 -5.04
CA LYS A 196 17.92 4.12 -3.58
C LYS A 196 19.25 3.87 -2.87
N ARG A 197 20.12 3.05 -3.46
CA ARG A 197 21.46 2.65 -2.99
C ARG A 197 22.63 3.35 -3.72
N ASN A 198 22.41 4.51 -4.34
CA ASN A 198 23.45 5.33 -4.98
C ASN A 198 24.24 4.66 -6.14
N LYS A 199 23.82 3.51 -6.66
CA LYS A 199 24.43 2.89 -7.83
C LYS A 199 23.94 3.54 -9.14
N LYS A 200 24.85 3.81 -10.07
CA LYS A 200 24.55 4.34 -11.38
C LYS A 200 23.98 3.20 -12.24
N ILE A 201 22.84 3.44 -12.92
CA ILE A 201 22.33 2.50 -13.91
C ILE A 201 23.26 2.52 -15.12
N THR A 202 23.81 1.36 -15.48
CA THR A 202 24.76 1.21 -16.60
C THR A 202 24.16 0.46 -17.80
N TYR A 203 23.00 -0.12 -17.64
CA TYR A 203 22.34 -0.89 -18.70
C TYR A 203 21.85 0.00 -19.84
N GLU A 204 22.33 -0.26 -21.03
CA GLU A 204 22.07 0.55 -22.23
C GLU A 204 20.58 0.70 -22.52
N PHE A 205 19.80 -0.38 -22.37
CA PHE A 205 18.34 -0.35 -22.54
C PHE A 205 17.69 0.70 -21.62
N PHE A 206 17.96 0.64 -20.31
CA PHE A 206 17.35 1.57 -19.36
C PHE A 206 17.87 3.00 -19.48
N ILE A 207 19.07 3.20 -19.99
CA ILE A 207 19.57 4.54 -20.35
C ILE A 207 18.76 5.11 -21.51
N LYS A 208 18.59 4.35 -22.60
CA LYS A 208 17.77 4.76 -23.76
C LYS A 208 16.31 4.95 -23.38
N PHE A 209 15.78 4.06 -22.55
CA PHE A 209 14.43 4.15 -22.04
C PHE A 209 14.23 5.44 -21.22
N GLY A 210 15.12 5.77 -20.29
CA GLY A 210 15.04 7.01 -19.51
C GLY A 210 15.11 8.28 -20.38
N LEU A 211 15.91 8.29 -21.44
CA LEU A 211 15.95 9.41 -22.39
C LEU A 211 14.63 9.53 -23.17
N GLU A 212 14.05 8.41 -23.59
CA GLU A 212 12.73 8.39 -24.23
C GLU A 212 11.64 8.90 -23.28
N ILE A 213 11.68 8.49 -22.00
CA ILE A 213 10.77 8.97 -20.97
C ILE A 213 10.83 10.50 -20.81
N LEU A 214 11.99 11.12 -20.90
CA LEU A 214 12.09 12.59 -20.89
C LEU A 214 11.30 13.25 -22.03
N GLU A 215 11.35 12.67 -23.23
CA GLU A 215 10.59 13.22 -24.37
C GLU A 215 9.08 12.99 -24.15
N ILE A 216 8.67 11.81 -23.66
CA ILE A 216 7.28 11.54 -23.28
C ILE A 216 6.79 12.53 -22.22
N GLN A 217 7.59 12.80 -21.19
CA GLN A 217 7.25 13.79 -20.16
C GLN A 217 6.99 15.18 -20.73
N LYS A 218 7.81 15.63 -21.69
CA LYS A 218 7.63 16.92 -22.35
C LYS A 218 6.31 16.98 -23.13
N GLU A 219 5.98 15.91 -23.85
CA GLU A 219 4.72 15.84 -24.59
C GLU A 219 3.51 15.76 -23.62
N PHE A 220 3.61 15.00 -22.53
CA PHE A 220 2.56 14.93 -21.52
C PHE A 220 2.30 16.27 -20.83
N ILE A 221 3.33 17.06 -20.55
CA ILE A 221 3.18 18.43 -20.01
C ILE A 221 2.34 19.30 -20.95
N LYS A 222 2.53 19.16 -22.29
CA LYS A 222 1.74 19.90 -23.29
C LYS A 222 0.31 19.39 -23.40
N LYS A 223 0.12 18.06 -23.35
CA LYS A 223 -1.19 17.41 -23.57
C LYS A 223 -2.08 17.38 -22.34
N PHE A 224 -1.50 17.43 -21.12
CA PHE A 224 -2.19 17.38 -19.83
C PHE A 224 -1.90 18.62 -18.95
N PRO A 225 -2.21 19.85 -19.46
CA PRO A 225 -1.86 21.08 -18.76
C PRO A 225 -2.58 21.25 -17.42
N GLN A 226 -3.80 20.70 -17.27
CA GLN A 226 -4.57 20.77 -16.03
C GLN A 226 -3.94 19.88 -14.94
N GLU A 227 -3.61 18.64 -15.29
CA GLU A 227 -2.94 17.69 -14.40
C GLU A 227 -1.55 18.20 -14.02
N PHE A 228 -0.85 18.79 -14.97
CA PHE A 228 0.45 19.41 -14.71
C PHE A 228 0.35 20.56 -13.70
N ALA A 229 -0.67 21.42 -13.83
CA ALA A 229 -0.92 22.49 -12.86
C ALA A 229 -1.17 21.94 -11.45
N ILE A 230 -1.93 20.85 -11.31
CA ILE A 230 -2.16 20.17 -10.04
C ILE A 230 -0.85 19.63 -9.44
N VAL A 231 -0.03 18.95 -10.24
CA VAL A 231 1.27 18.41 -9.80
C VAL A 231 2.22 19.53 -9.39
N LYS A 232 2.27 20.61 -10.16
CA LYS A 232 3.12 21.78 -9.91
C LYS A 232 2.73 22.48 -8.60
N SER A 233 1.45 22.64 -8.32
CA SER A 233 0.96 23.29 -7.09
C SER A 233 1.39 22.57 -5.79
N LYS A 234 1.79 21.30 -5.88
CA LYS A 234 2.25 20.48 -4.74
C LYS A 234 3.75 20.58 -4.46
N GLY A 235 4.48 21.43 -5.16
CA GLY A 235 5.91 21.65 -4.92
C GLY A 235 6.83 20.46 -5.25
N ALA A 236 6.40 19.59 -6.15
CA ALA A 236 7.19 18.41 -6.52
C ALA A 236 8.50 18.78 -7.23
N GLN A 237 9.61 18.13 -6.85
CA GLN A 237 10.92 18.39 -7.47
C GLN A 237 11.05 17.82 -8.87
N ASN A 238 10.46 16.64 -9.15
CA ASN A 238 10.46 16.00 -10.47
C ASN A 238 9.05 16.10 -11.08
N LEU A 239 8.76 17.21 -11.72
CA LEU A 239 7.43 17.49 -12.24
C LEU A 239 7.00 16.54 -13.36
N GLY A 240 7.92 16.14 -14.26
CA GLY A 240 7.61 15.24 -15.36
C GLY A 240 7.26 13.82 -14.86
N GLY A 241 8.11 13.23 -14.05
CA GLY A 241 7.85 11.91 -13.46
C GLY A 241 6.62 11.89 -12.56
N ARG A 242 6.39 12.97 -11.79
CA ARG A 242 5.19 13.13 -10.98
C ARG A 242 3.91 13.25 -11.81
N LEU A 243 3.98 13.94 -12.94
CA LEU A 243 2.86 14.03 -13.88
C LEU A 243 2.53 12.65 -14.45
N MET A 244 3.52 11.90 -14.92
CA MET A 244 3.30 10.54 -15.43
C MET A 244 2.69 9.61 -14.38
N SER A 245 3.21 9.64 -13.16
CA SER A 245 2.65 8.88 -12.03
C SER A 245 1.21 9.31 -11.72
N TYR A 246 0.93 10.62 -11.74
CA TYR A 246 -0.41 11.14 -11.50
C TYR A 246 -1.41 10.69 -12.58
N ILE A 247 -0.99 10.77 -13.85
CA ILE A 247 -1.79 10.32 -15.00
C ILE A 247 -2.02 8.80 -14.91
N GLY A 248 -0.99 8.00 -14.64
CA GLY A 248 -1.14 6.56 -14.44
C GLY A 248 -2.20 6.24 -13.38
N CYS A 249 -2.08 6.84 -12.18
CA CYS A 249 -3.06 6.66 -11.11
C CYS A 249 -4.48 7.14 -11.48
N LYS A 250 -4.61 8.22 -12.26
CA LYS A 250 -5.90 8.70 -12.75
C LYS A 250 -6.56 7.68 -13.67
N TYR A 251 -5.80 7.13 -14.60
CA TYR A 251 -6.34 6.17 -15.56
C TYR A 251 -6.59 4.79 -14.95
N GLU A 252 -5.79 4.34 -13.99
CA GLU A 252 -6.13 3.17 -13.18
C GLU A 252 -7.51 3.30 -12.53
N ASP A 253 -7.79 4.44 -11.91
CA ASP A 253 -9.09 4.68 -11.30
C ASP A 253 -10.24 4.77 -12.32
N ILE A 254 -9.98 5.34 -13.52
CA ILE A 254 -10.94 5.36 -14.62
C ILE A 254 -11.26 3.93 -15.08
N LEU A 255 -10.26 3.07 -15.23
CA LEU A 255 -10.44 1.69 -15.65
C LEU A 255 -11.21 0.88 -14.59
N LEU A 256 -10.84 1.02 -13.30
CA LEU A 256 -11.59 0.41 -12.21
C LEU A 256 -13.05 0.89 -12.18
N LYS A 257 -13.29 2.16 -12.44
CA LYS A 257 -14.65 2.69 -12.52
C LYS A 257 -15.44 2.08 -13.68
N ARG A 258 -14.83 1.86 -14.86
CA ARG A 258 -15.46 1.16 -15.99
C ARG A 258 -15.81 -0.28 -15.62
N ILE A 259 -14.94 -0.98 -14.88
CA ILE A 259 -15.18 -2.33 -14.36
C ILE A 259 -16.43 -2.35 -13.48
N GLU A 260 -16.55 -1.39 -12.55
CA GLU A 260 -17.73 -1.25 -11.69
C GLU A 260 -19.00 -0.94 -12.49
N ASP A 261 -18.91 -0.02 -13.44
CA ASP A 261 -20.04 0.36 -14.33
C ASP A 261 -20.44 -0.81 -15.25
N GLY A 262 -19.50 -1.72 -15.57
CA GLY A 262 -19.72 -2.98 -16.27
C GLY A 262 -20.35 -4.08 -15.42
N GLY A 263 -20.70 -3.79 -14.15
CA GLY A 263 -21.45 -4.68 -13.26
C GLY A 263 -20.59 -5.56 -12.34
N ILE A 264 -19.26 -5.46 -12.40
CA ILE A 264 -18.36 -6.14 -11.44
C ILE A 264 -18.35 -5.34 -10.15
N LYS A 265 -18.59 -6.02 -9.02
CA LYS A 265 -18.71 -5.38 -7.70
C LYS A 265 -17.54 -5.77 -6.80
N PRO A 266 -16.48 -4.97 -6.72
CA PRO A 266 -15.39 -5.18 -5.78
C PRO A 266 -15.85 -5.18 -4.32
N ASN A 267 -15.17 -5.94 -3.47
CA ASN A 267 -15.29 -5.82 -2.02
C ASN A 267 -14.24 -4.86 -1.45
N VAL A 268 -13.03 -4.88 -2.02
CA VAL A 268 -11.93 -3.99 -1.63
C VAL A 268 -11.28 -3.44 -2.90
N LEU A 269 -11.12 -2.13 -3.00
CA LEU A 269 -10.27 -1.57 -4.05
C LEU A 269 -8.81 -1.69 -3.66
N MET A 270 -8.03 -2.22 -4.58
CA MET A 270 -6.57 -2.14 -4.54
C MET A 270 -6.09 -1.00 -5.46
N TYR A 271 -4.79 -0.76 -5.51
CA TYR A 271 -4.27 0.39 -6.27
C TYR A 271 -4.46 0.25 -7.78
N ASP A 272 -4.16 -0.92 -8.30
CA ASP A 272 -4.22 -1.30 -9.72
C ASP A 272 -5.09 -2.55 -9.93
N GLY A 273 -5.98 -2.84 -8.95
CA GLY A 273 -6.85 -3.99 -8.96
C GLY A 273 -7.94 -3.93 -7.90
N PHE A 274 -8.51 -5.06 -7.60
CA PHE A 274 -9.56 -5.19 -6.59
C PHE A 274 -9.65 -6.62 -6.05
N LEU A 275 -10.21 -6.73 -4.85
CA LEU A 275 -10.52 -8.03 -4.24
C LEU A 275 -12.02 -8.29 -4.34
N MET A 276 -12.37 -9.53 -4.63
CA MET A 276 -13.73 -10.05 -4.49
C MET A 276 -13.74 -11.20 -3.50
N THR A 277 -14.76 -11.26 -2.66
CA THR A 277 -14.96 -12.31 -1.66
C THR A 277 -16.24 -13.08 -1.96
N GLY A 278 -16.14 -14.39 -2.07
CA GLY A 278 -17.27 -15.30 -2.33
C GLY A 278 -16.78 -16.67 -2.76
N LYS A 279 -17.54 -17.71 -2.43
CA LYS A 279 -17.17 -19.10 -2.73
C LYS A 279 -17.33 -19.48 -4.20
N ASP A 280 -18.21 -18.79 -4.93
CA ASP A 280 -18.60 -19.13 -6.29
C ASP A 280 -18.11 -18.08 -7.30
N ILE A 281 -16.92 -17.50 -7.08
CA ILE A 281 -16.34 -16.52 -8.01
C ILE A 281 -15.77 -17.29 -9.20
N ASP A 282 -16.38 -17.10 -10.36
CA ASP A 282 -15.82 -17.55 -11.64
C ASP A 282 -14.73 -16.57 -12.08
N LYS A 283 -13.48 -16.96 -11.80
CA LYS A 283 -12.31 -16.13 -12.05
C LYS A 283 -12.12 -15.82 -13.53
N ASP A 284 -12.31 -16.83 -14.37
CA ASP A 284 -12.08 -16.72 -15.81
C ASP A 284 -13.12 -15.78 -16.45
N ASP A 285 -14.41 -15.89 -16.06
CA ASP A 285 -15.45 -14.97 -16.50
C ASP A 285 -15.17 -13.52 -16.06
N ILE A 286 -14.71 -13.31 -14.84
CA ILE A 286 -14.36 -11.96 -14.35
C ILE A 286 -13.16 -11.39 -15.11
N ILE A 287 -12.11 -12.20 -15.33
CA ILE A 287 -10.92 -11.78 -16.09
C ILE A 287 -11.28 -11.44 -17.53
N GLU A 288 -12.11 -12.28 -18.19
CA GLU A 288 -12.56 -12.03 -19.56
C GLU A 288 -13.35 -10.71 -19.66
N LYS A 289 -14.30 -10.49 -18.74
CA LYS A 289 -15.06 -9.23 -18.67
C LYS A 289 -14.16 -8.02 -18.43
N CYS A 290 -13.20 -8.12 -17.50
CA CYS A 290 -12.24 -7.06 -17.25
C CYS A 290 -11.41 -6.74 -18.49
N ASN A 291 -10.91 -7.76 -19.19
CA ASN A 291 -10.15 -7.61 -20.43
C ASN A 291 -10.96 -6.92 -21.52
N GLU A 292 -12.24 -7.32 -21.72
CA GLU A 292 -13.12 -6.72 -22.72
C GLU A 292 -13.42 -5.24 -22.40
N ILE A 293 -13.70 -4.91 -21.13
CA ILE A 293 -14.00 -3.54 -20.68
C ILE A 293 -12.79 -2.61 -20.85
N THR A 294 -11.57 -3.14 -20.71
CA THR A 294 -10.34 -2.34 -20.72
C THR A 294 -9.48 -2.51 -21.99
N LYS A 295 -10.00 -3.19 -23.00
CA LYS A 295 -9.27 -3.54 -24.23
C LYS A 295 -8.70 -2.35 -25.01
N ASP A 296 -9.37 -1.20 -24.97
CA ASP A 296 -8.96 0.03 -25.62
C ASP A 296 -7.67 0.64 -25.01
N PHE A 297 -7.33 0.22 -23.80
CA PHE A 297 -6.08 0.56 -23.14
C PHE A 297 -5.02 -0.55 -23.24
N GLY A 298 -5.34 -1.69 -23.84
CA GLY A 298 -4.43 -2.82 -23.95
C GLY A 298 -4.03 -3.44 -22.59
N VAL A 299 -4.76 -3.10 -21.53
CA VAL A 299 -4.54 -3.66 -20.20
C VAL A 299 -5.10 -5.07 -20.16
N SER A 300 -4.31 -6.01 -19.67
CA SER A 300 -4.75 -7.37 -19.38
C SER A 300 -4.85 -7.59 -17.88
N TRP A 301 -5.78 -8.46 -17.48
CA TRP A 301 -6.06 -8.80 -16.09
C TRP A 301 -5.62 -10.22 -15.77
N ASP A 302 -5.34 -10.43 -14.49
CA ASP A 302 -4.98 -11.74 -13.95
C ASP A 302 -5.47 -11.87 -12.52
N ASP A 303 -5.58 -13.09 -12.03
CA ASP A 303 -5.76 -13.32 -10.61
C ASP A 303 -4.38 -13.57 -9.94
N LYS A 304 -4.22 -13.03 -8.77
CA LYS A 304 -3.06 -13.26 -7.92
C LYS A 304 -3.37 -14.33 -6.89
N ILE A 305 -2.45 -15.24 -6.70
CA ILE A 305 -2.53 -16.20 -5.61
C ILE A 305 -2.54 -15.45 -4.29
N ILE A 306 -3.56 -15.71 -3.48
CA ILE A 306 -3.61 -15.26 -2.11
C ILE A 306 -2.73 -16.18 -1.29
N ASN A 307 -1.54 -15.66 -0.89
CA ASN A 307 -0.64 -16.39 -0.03
C ASN A 307 -1.18 -16.38 1.41
N THR A 308 -1.36 -17.56 1.96
CA THR A 308 -1.92 -17.80 3.29
C THR A 308 -0.91 -18.44 4.26
N ASP A 309 0.38 -18.40 3.96
CA ASP A 309 1.46 -19.08 4.71
C ASP A 309 1.44 -18.80 6.22
N ILE A 310 0.94 -17.61 6.64
CA ILE A 310 0.85 -17.28 8.07
C ILE A 310 -0.36 -17.91 8.77
N LEU A 311 -1.28 -18.57 8.06
CA LEU A 311 -2.49 -19.10 8.67
C LEU A 311 -2.18 -20.14 9.74
N ASP A 312 -1.29 -21.09 9.44
CA ASP A 312 -0.88 -22.12 10.40
C ASP A 312 -0.36 -21.50 11.70
N TYR A 313 0.42 -20.41 11.59
CA TYR A 313 0.91 -19.71 12.78
C TYR A 313 -0.23 -19.02 13.52
N ILE A 314 -1.12 -18.31 12.80
CA ILE A 314 -2.27 -17.64 13.41
C ILE A 314 -3.22 -18.66 14.06
N GLU A 315 -3.45 -19.79 13.42
CA GLU A 315 -4.29 -20.87 13.96
C GLU A 315 -3.73 -21.47 15.24
N ASN A 316 -2.43 -21.48 15.41
CA ASN A 316 -1.73 -21.98 16.60
C ASN A 316 -1.38 -20.88 17.62
N LEU A 317 -1.80 -19.62 17.41
CA LEU A 317 -1.59 -18.56 18.39
C LEU A 317 -2.21 -18.95 19.74
N ASP A 318 -1.36 -19.04 20.75
CA ASP A 318 -1.82 -19.22 22.13
C ASP A 318 -2.34 -17.88 22.67
N VAL A 319 -3.66 -17.72 22.55
CA VAL A 319 -4.37 -16.52 23.01
C VAL A 319 -4.66 -16.53 24.52
N SER A 320 -4.47 -17.65 25.21
CA SER A 320 -4.72 -17.74 26.66
C SER A 320 -3.77 -16.85 27.45
N LYS A 321 -2.51 -16.79 27.05
CA LYS A 321 -1.49 -15.91 27.68
C LYS A 321 -1.77 -14.42 27.49
N ASN A 322 -2.44 -14.05 26.40
CA ASN A 322 -2.74 -12.64 26.10
C ASN A 322 -3.94 -12.10 26.89
N SER A 323 -4.89 -12.96 27.27
CA SER A 323 -6.02 -12.56 28.11
C SER A 323 -5.57 -12.18 29.53
N GLU A 324 -4.61 -12.90 30.10
CA GLU A 324 -4.05 -12.60 31.42
C GLU A 324 -3.25 -11.30 31.42
N ILE A 325 -2.39 -11.07 30.40
CA ILE A 325 -1.62 -9.83 30.26
C ILE A 325 -2.55 -8.62 30.04
N ASN A 326 -3.58 -8.75 29.21
CA ASN A 326 -4.54 -7.68 28.99
C ASN A 326 -5.38 -7.37 30.23
N ILE A 327 -5.72 -8.37 31.04
CA ILE A 327 -6.41 -8.17 32.33
C ILE A 327 -5.48 -7.45 33.32
N ILE A 328 -4.21 -7.86 33.40
CA ILE A 328 -3.22 -7.22 34.26
C ILE A 328 -2.97 -5.77 33.80
N GLN A 329 -2.75 -5.53 32.51
CA GLN A 329 -2.54 -4.19 31.97
C GLN A 329 -3.76 -3.29 32.13
N SER A 330 -4.97 -3.78 31.90
CA SER A 330 -6.19 -3.00 32.11
C SER A 330 -6.43 -2.72 33.59
N SER A 331 -6.07 -3.64 34.49
CA SER A 331 -6.16 -3.44 35.92
C SER A 331 -5.10 -2.45 36.42
N CYS A 332 -3.87 -2.54 35.92
CA CYS A 332 -2.81 -1.58 36.22
C CYS A 332 -3.12 -0.17 35.69
N LEU A 333 -3.72 -0.05 34.49
CA LEU A 333 -4.18 1.22 33.94
C LEU A 333 -5.30 1.83 34.79
N LYS A 334 -6.29 1.03 35.21
CA LYS A 334 -7.35 1.51 36.10
C LYS A 334 -6.81 1.95 37.47
N ILE A 335 -5.91 1.18 38.05
CA ILE A 335 -5.24 1.56 39.30
C ILE A 335 -4.42 2.83 39.12
N ALA A 336 -3.69 2.96 38.02
CA ALA A 336 -2.94 4.16 37.70
C ALA A 336 -3.83 5.38 37.46
N GLU A 337 -4.97 5.21 36.79
CA GLU A 337 -5.98 6.27 36.61
C GLU A 337 -6.62 6.67 37.95
N GLU A 338 -6.96 5.71 38.81
CA GLU A 338 -7.51 6.00 40.14
C GLU A 338 -6.47 6.69 41.05
N LEU A 339 -5.20 6.25 41.02
CA LEU A 339 -4.10 6.91 41.72
C LEU A 339 -3.85 8.32 41.22
N LEU A 340 -3.83 8.52 39.89
CA LEU A 340 -3.69 9.85 39.29
C LEU A 340 -4.87 10.76 39.63
N LEU A 341 -6.11 10.25 39.56
CA LEU A 341 -7.30 11.00 39.96
C LEU A 341 -7.27 11.33 41.46
N THR A 342 -6.80 10.43 42.31
CA THR A 342 -6.71 10.65 43.76
C THR A 342 -5.62 11.65 44.15
N LEU A 343 -4.44 11.53 43.53
CA LEU A 343 -3.27 12.37 43.82
C LEU A 343 -3.35 13.74 43.17
N PHE A 344 -4.06 13.85 42.05
CA PHE A 344 -4.10 15.07 41.23
C PHE A 344 -5.50 15.58 40.93
N LYS A 345 -6.48 15.20 41.79
CA LYS A 345 -7.93 15.48 41.64
C LYS A 345 -8.26 16.88 41.15
N ASP A 346 -7.52 17.91 41.61
CA ASP A 346 -7.73 19.31 41.25
C ASP A 346 -6.67 19.87 40.30
N ARG A 347 -5.78 19.02 39.77
CA ARG A 347 -4.61 19.45 38.99
C ARG A 347 -4.50 18.81 37.59
N LEU A 348 -5.43 17.95 37.27
CA LEU A 348 -5.47 17.28 35.97
C LEU A 348 -6.69 17.72 35.19
N PHE A 349 -6.48 18.15 33.95
CA PHE A 349 -7.53 18.51 33.02
C PHE A 349 -7.34 17.77 31.71
N ASN A 350 -8.38 17.16 31.18
CA ASN A 350 -8.36 16.48 29.89
C ASN A 350 -9.23 17.23 28.89
N CYS A 351 -8.64 17.63 27.76
CA CYS A 351 -9.36 18.27 26.67
C CYS A 351 -8.88 17.67 25.34
N ASN A 352 -9.78 17.10 24.56
CA ASN A 352 -9.50 16.53 23.25
C ASN A 352 -8.32 15.54 23.25
N GLU A 353 -8.36 14.55 24.15
CA GLU A 353 -7.33 13.52 24.31
C GLU A 353 -5.96 14.05 24.77
N THR A 354 -5.86 15.31 25.15
CA THR A 354 -4.64 15.90 25.66
C THR A 354 -4.78 16.13 27.17
N HIS A 355 -3.83 15.59 27.93
CA HIS A 355 -3.77 15.78 29.38
C HIS A 355 -3.01 17.05 29.73
N TYR A 356 -3.53 17.85 30.60
CA TYR A 356 -2.91 19.04 31.11
C TYR A 356 -2.70 18.93 32.61
N PHE A 357 -1.52 19.30 33.08
CA PHE A 357 -1.13 19.28 34.46
C PHE A 357 -0.99 20.68 35.00
N LYS A 358 -1.62 20.98 36.14
CA LYS A 358 -1.50 22.29 36.81
C LYS A 358 -0.24 22.35 37.67
N SER A 359 0.74 23.15 37.24
CA SER A 359 1.94 23.48 38.02
C SER A 359 1.76 24.80 38.75
N GLU A 360 2.72 25.15 39.61
CA GLU A 360 2.78 26.46 40.25
C GLU A 360 2.87 27.65 39.27
N ARG A 361 3.31 27.37 38.01
CA ARG A 361 3.49 28.34 36.92
C ARG A 361 2.34 28.34 35.90
N GLY A 362 1.28 27.58 36.11
CA GLY A 362 0.15 27.47 35.21
C GLY A 362 -0.07 26.04 34.65
N TRP A 363 -0.93 25.90 33.64
CA TRP A 363 -1.23 24.64 33.01
C TRP A 363 -0.13 24.25 32.01
N LEU A 364 0.42 23.04 32.17
CA LEU A 364 1.40 22.46 31.26
C LEU A 364 0.77 21.29 30.50
N GLN A 365 0.94 21.26 29.20
CA GLN A 365 0.57 20.12 28.39
C GLN A 365 1.48 18.92 28.74
N SER A 366 0.89 17.81 29.14
CA SER A 366 1.62 16.56 29.34
C SER A 366 2.06 16.04 27.98
N LYS A 367 3.33 16.03 27.70
CA LYS A 367 3.89 15.17 26.65
C LYS A 367 3.85 13.73 27.18
N GLU A 368 3.59 12.75 26.30
CA GLU A 368 3.55 11.30 26.58
C GLU A 368 4.66 10.79 27.52
N SER A 369 5.78 11.50 27.59
CA SER A 369 6.93 11.19 28.46
C SER A 369 6.67 11.21 29.97
N ILE A 370 5.63 11.90 30.46
CA ILE A 370 5.32 11.94 31.90
C ILE A 370 4.53 10.68 32.30
N PHE A 371 3.68 10.16 31.44
CA PHE A 371 2.96 8.90 31.66
C PHE A 371 3.90 7.69 31.68
N ASN A 372 4.91 7.69 30.78
CA ASN A 372 5.92 6.63 30.73
C ASN A 372 6.95 6.64 31.86
N ALA A 373 7.03 7.71 32.64
CA ALA A 373 7.95 7.82 33.77
C ALA A 373 7.30 7.39 35.11
N VAL A 374 5.99 7.17 35.12
CA VAL A 374 5.22 6.78 36.33
C VAL A 374 4.76 5.32 36.25
N LEU A 375 4.86 4.69 35.09
CA LEU A 375 4.69 3.26 34.85
C LEU A 375 6.05 2.58 34.71
#